data_e5d6df720f9366a6048cabe113d47dc4
#
_entry.id   e5d6df720f9366a6048cabe113d47dc4
#
_cell.length_a   1.000
_cell.length_b   1.000
_cell.length_c   1.000
_cell.angle_alpha   90.00
_cell.angle_beta   90.00
_cell.angle_gamma   90.00
#
_symmetry.space_group_name_H-M   'P 1'
#
loop_
_entity.id
_entity.type
_entity.pdbx_description
1 polymer ?
#
loop_
_entity_poly.entity_id
_entity_poly.type
_entity_poly.pdbx_seq_one_letter_code
_entity_poly.pdbx_strand_id
1 'polypeptide(L)'
;VCGSPDYLARRGTPACIEDLAFHNCLTFNRHGGLRRHWQFNVKGSVVSVSVKGDLDCNDGDVLHYWTLRGRGLQWRSRWEVQDQLDSGELVTVLDSFELADYDILAVYPRNQFVPAKVRMFINHLKAIYDQQPYWRTKPPHIKAVRAIERNAREGNKPSGRGKHSDAATGRDISP
;
A
#
# COMPACT_ATOMS: atom_id res chain seq x y z
N VAL A 1 -1.80 10.81 7.81
CA VAL A 1 -2.93 10.34 8.66
C VAL A 1 -3.93 11.48 8.76
N CYS A 2 -5.23 11.17 8.76
CA CYS A 2 -6.26 12.18 8.97
C CYS A 2 -7.44 11.65 9.79
N GLY A 3 -8.20 12.57 10.34
CA GLY A 3 -9.43 12.32 11.08
C GLY A 3 -10.37 13.52 11.01
N SER A 4 -11.65 13.33 11.38
CA SER A 4 -12.57 14.45 11.46
C SER A 4 -12.30 15.30 12.71
N PRO A 5 -12.59 16.63 12.67
CA PRO A 5 -12.48 17.50 13.84
C PRO A 5 -13.25 16.96 15.05
N ASP A 6 -14.44 16.43 14.84
CA ASP A 6 -15.26 15.84 15.90
C ASP A 6 -14.58 14.66 16.60
N TYR A 7 -13.91 13.80 15.85
CA TYR A 7 -13.16 12.70 16.44
C TYR A 7 -11.99 13.21 17.27
N LEU A 8 -11.23 14.16 16.72
CA LEU A 8 -10.07 14.75 17.39
C LEU A 8 -10.46 15.53 18.64
N ALA A 9 -11.59 16.23 18.63
CA ALA A 9 -12.12 16.94 19.80
C ALA A 9 -12.48 15.98 20.95
N ARG A 10 -12.99 14.79 20.64
CA ARG A 10 -13.36 13.79 21.66
C ARG A 10 -12.20 12.94 22.16
N ARG A 11 -11.23 12.64 21.31
CA ARG A 11 -10.18 11.65 21.59
C ARG A 11 -8.79 12.26 21.72
N GLY A 12 -8.65 13.55 21.47
CA GLY A 12 -7.38 14.23 21.39
C GLY A 12 -6.72 14.09 20.01
N THR A 13 -5.70 14.90 19.78
CA THR A 13 -4.88 14.87 18.56
C THR A 13 -3.58 14.16 18.86
N PRO A 14 -3.23 13.08 18.15
CA PRO A 14 -1.97 12.36 18.37
C PRO A 14 -0.78 13.28 18.02
N ALA A 15 0.18 13.41 18.93
CA ALA A 15 1.39 14.21 18.77
C ALA A 15 2.56 13.38 18.25
N CYS A 16 2.57 12.08 18.55
CA CYS A 16 3.59 11.13 18.10
C CYS A 16 2.96 9.82 17.61
N ILE A 17 3.76 8.98 16.98
CA ILE A 17 3.28 7.71 16.38
C ILE A 17 2.75 6.76 17.46
N GLU A 18 3.35 6.79 18.64
CA GLU A 18 3.01 5.97 19.78
C GLU A 18 1.59 6.24 20.29
N ASP A 19 1.10 7.47 20.13
CA ASP A 19 -0.25 7.86 20.53
C ASP A 19 -1.34 7.11 19.73
N LEU A 20 -1.00 6.57 18.56
CA LEU A 20 -1.92 5.75 17.76
C LEU A 20 -2.42 4.52 18.52
N ALA A 21 -1.69 4.07 19.54
CA ALA A 21 -2.12 2.97 20.41
C ALA A 21 -3.40 3.30 21.19
N PHE A 22 -3.69 4.58 21.40
CA PHE A 22 -4.87 5.08 22.12
C PHE A 22 -5.98 5.56 21.20
N HIS A 23 -5.76 5.51 19.89
CA HIS A 23 -6.71 5.93 18.89
C HIS A 23 -7.37 4.75 18.18
N ASN A 24 -8.60 4.96 17.71
CA ASN A 24 -9.26 4.03 16.82
C ASN A 24 -8.74 4.23 15.40
N CYS A 25 -7.97 3.28 14.89
CA CYS A 25 -7.35 3.34 13.58
C CYS A 25 -8.13 2.48 12.59
N LEU A 26 -8.80 3.13 11.65
CA LEU A 26 -9.57 2.45 10.59
C LEU A 26 -8.61 1.87 9.56
N THR A 27 -8.68 0.56 9.32
CA THR A 27 -7.69 -0.12 8.50
C THR A 27 -8.26 -0.66 7.19
N PHE A 28 -7.47 -0.48 6.12
CA PHE A 28 -7.81 -1.00 4.81
C PHE A 28 -7.36 -2.46 4.70
N ASN A 29 -8.33 -3.38 4.58
CA ASN A 29 -8.07 -4.80 4.48
C ASN A 29 -8.00 -5.23 3.01
N ARG A 30 -6.80 -5.45 2.49
CA ARG A 30 -6.59 -5.92 1.12
C ARG A 30 -6.33 -7.44 1.14
N HIS A 31 -7.16 -8.21 0.41
CA HIS A 31 -6.98 -9.66 0.19
C HIS A 31 -6.94 -10.57 1.44
N GLY A 32 -7.82 -10.33 2.41
CA GLY A 32 -7.99 -11.25 3.54
C GLY A 32 -6.82 -11.30 4.54
N GLY A 33 -5.82 -10.46 4.36
CA GLY A 33 -4.73 -10.28 5.32
C GLY A 33 -4.94 -9.05 6.18
N LEU A 34 -5.02 -9.23 7.48
CA LEU A 34 -5.10 -8.13 8.46
C LEU A 34 -3.82 -7.28 8.40
N ARG A 35 -3.68 -6.44 7.40
CA ARG A 35 -2.58 -5.46 7.36
C ARG A 35 -2.98 -4.23 8.17
N ARG A 36 -2.92 -4.35 9.47
CA ARG A 36 -3.05 -3.25 10.42
C ARG A 36 -1.71 -2.52 10.60
N HIS A 37 -0.99 -2.25 9.49
CA HIS A 37 0.30 -1.58 9.53
C HIS A 37 0.24 -0.31 8.71
N TRP A 38 0.56 0.80 9.36
CA TRP A 38 0.76 2.09 8.72
C TRP A 38 2.24 2.38 8.62
N GLN A 39 2.64 3.06 7.57
CA GLN A 39 4.03 3.39 7.34
C GLN A 39 4.28 4.87 7.62
N PHE A 40 5.39 5.16 8.27
CA PHE A 40 5.80 6.50 8.66
C PHE A 40 7.26 6.73 8.31
N ASN A 41 7.62 8.00 8.05
CA ASN A 41 9.00 8.42 7.94
C ASN A 41 9.50 8.89 9.30
N VAL A 42 10.46 8.20 9.87
CA VAL A 42 11.12 8.58 11.12
C VAL A 42 12.58 8.85 10.82
N LYS A 43 12.97 10.11 10.85
CA LYS A 43 14.37 10.54 10.59
C LYS A 43 14.94 9.99 9.27
N GLY A 44 14.14 9.98 8.21
CA GLY A 44 14.54 9.50 6.88
C GLY A 44 14.41 7.98 6.67
N SER A 45 13.99 7.23 7.67
CA SER A 45 13.76 5.79 7.59
C SER A 45 12.27 5.47 7.60
N VAL A 46 11.83 4.51 6.74
CA VAL A 46 10.44 4.05 6.73
C VAL A 46 10.24 3.03 7.85
N VAL A 47 9.35 3.37 8.79
CA VAL A 47 8.97 2.52 9.92
C VAL A 47 7.55 2.04 9.72
N SER A 48 7.32 0.74 9.92
CA SER A 48 6.00 0.12 9.86
C SER A 48 5.44 -0.07 11.27
N VAL A 49 4.30 0.55 11.56
CA VAL A 49 3.67 0.56 12.88
C VAL A 49 2.37 -0.21 12.83
N SER A 50 2.22 -1.17 13.74
CA SER A 50 0.96 -1.90 13.90
C SER A 50 -0.05 -1.04 14.63
N VAL A 51 -1.22 -0.83 14.01
CA VAL A 51 -2.31 -0.04 14.57
C VAL A 51 -3.50 -0.93 14.92
N LYS A 52 -4.36 -0.44 15.82
CA LYS A 52 -5.57 -1.14 16.26
C LYS A 52 -6.81 -0.29 16.00
N GLY A 53 -7.89 -0.94 15.65
CA GLY A 53 -9.20 -0.30 15.46
C GLY A 53 -10.32 -1.32 15.48
N ASP A 54 -11.53 -0.83 15.62
CA ASP A 54 -12.76 -1.63 15.69
C ASP A 54 -13.38 -1.89 14.30
N LEU A 55 -12.95 -1.14 13.28
CA LEU A 55 -13.46 -1.23 11.93
C LEU A 55 -12.33 -1.42 10.92
N ASP A 56 -12.51 -2.39 10.04
CA ASP A 56 -11.69 -2.60 8.86
C ASP A 56 -12.56 -2.91 7.64
N CYS A 57 -12.12 -2.52 6.47
CA CYS A 57 -12.86 -2.70 5.24
C CYS A 57 -11.88 -2.82 4.05
N ASN A 58 -12.32 -3.49 2.99
CA ASN A 58 -11.60 -3.57 1.71
C ASN A 58 -12.06 -2.51 0.69
N ASP A 59 -12.91 -1.60 1.12
CA ASP A 59 -13.43 -0.49 0.33
C ASP A 59 -12.94 0.84 0.92
N GLY A 60 -12.24 1.62 0.10
CA GLY A 60 -11.67 2.90 0.51
C GLY A 60 -12.71 3.97 0.77
N ASP A 61 -13.82 3.97 0.05
CA ASP A 61 -14.87 4.97 0.19
C ASP A 61 -15.67 4.75 1.47
N VAL A 62 -15.87 3.49 1.86
CA VAL A 62 -16.48 3.13 3.15
C VAL A 62 -15.60 3.58 4.31
N LEU A 63 -14.28 3.33 4.25
CA LEU A 63 -13.35 3.84 5.26
C LEU A 63 -13.39 5.36 5.36
N HIS A 64 -13.39 6.04 4.21
CA HIS A 64 -13.48 7.48 4.13
C HIS A 64 -14.77 8.02 4.78
N TYR A 65 -15.91 7.41 4.45
CA TYR A 65 -17.19 7.73 5.06
C TYR A 65 -17.16 7.59 6.60
N TRP A 66 -16.59 6.49 7.12
CA TRP A 66 -16.47 6.30 8.57
C TRP A 66 -15.58 7.35 9.23
N THR A 67 -14.51 7.77 8.56
CA THR A 67 -13.64 8.83 9.08
C THR A 67 -14.36 10.16 9.17
N LEU A 68 -15.10 10.55 8.12
CA LEU A 68 -15.94 11.75 8.12
C LEU A 68 -17.00 11.73 9.25
N ARG A 69 -17.52 10.53 9.55
CA ARG A 69 -18.46 10.33 10.68
C ARG A 69 -17.79 10.24 12.05
N GLY A 70 -16.52 10.57 12.15
CA GLY A 70 -15.78 10.61 13.41
C GLY A 70 -15.60 9.25 14.09
N ARG A 71 -15.51 8.17 13.30
CA ARG A 71 -15.32 6.81 13.83
C ARG A 71 -13.87 6.51 14.17
N GLY A 72 -12.91 7.24 13.58
CA GLY A 72 -11.51 7.00 13.84
C GLY A 72 -10.58 7.79 12.93
N LEU A 73 -9.29 7.46 13.00
CA LEU A 73 -8.25 7.94 12.11
C LEU A 73 -8.11 7.00 10.92
N GLN A 74 -7.73 7.54 9.76
CA GLN A 74 -7.34 6.76 8.59
C GLN A 74 -5.97 7.18 8.06
N TRP A 75 -5.27 6.24 7.42
CA TRP A 75 -4.06 6.49 6.67
C TRP A 75 -4.37 6.40 5.17
N ARG A 76 -4.33 7.54 4.48
CA ARG A 76 -4.74 7.67 3.07
C ARG A 76 -3.76 8.54 2.30
N SER A 77 -3.78 8.39 0.99
CA SER A 77 -3.09 9.30 0.09
C SER A 77 -3.77 10.68 0.12
N ARG A 78 -2.97 11.73 0.18
CA ARG A 78 -3.47 13.10 0.30
C ARG A 78 -4.43 13.47 -0.84
N TRP A 79 -4.11 13.05 -2.06
CA TRP A 79 -4.94 13.31 -3.22
C TRP A 79 -6.37 12.70 -3.15
N GLU A 80 -6.56 11.64 -2.36
CA GLU A 80 -7.88 11.03 -2.16
C GLU A 80 -8.77 11.78 -1.18
N VAL A 81 -8.19 12.63 -0.35
CA VAL A 81 -8.90 13.33 0.74
C VAL A 81 -8.73 14.84 0.69
N GLN A 82 -8.13 15.37 -0.40
CA GLN A 82 -7.77 16.78 -0.48
C GLN A 82 -8.98 17.70 -0.38
N ASP A 83 -10.09 17.39 -1.03
CA ASP A 83 -11.30 18.20 -0.99
C ASP A 83 -11.85 18.35 0.44
N GLN A 84 -11.76 17.29 1.25
CA GLN A 84 -12.20 17.29 2.64
C GLN A 84 -11.19 17.98 3.57
N LEU A 85 -9.92 17.96 3.22
CA LEU A 85 -8.91 18.77 3.93
C LEU A 85 -9.12 20.26 3.64
N ASP A 86 -9.42 20.62 2.41
CA ASP A 86 -9.65 22.01 1.99
C ASP A 86 -10.97 22.56 2.59
N SER A 87 -12.00 21.74 2.70
CA SER A 87 -13.27 22.10 3.35
C SER A 87 -13.20 22.08 4.88
N GLY A 88 -12.15 21.50 5.48
CA GLY A 88 -12.02 21.34 6.92
C GLY A 88 -12.84 20.19 7.52
N GLU A 89 -13.47 19.35 6.69
CA GLU A 89 -14.17 18.14 7.14
C GLU A 89 -13.21 17.08 7.69
N LEU A 90 -11.96 17.12 7.21
CA LEU A 90 -10.86 16.32 7.73
C LEU A 90 -9.68 17.23 8.10
N VAL A 91 -8.90 16.77 9.07
CA VAL A 91 -7.67 17.42 9.53
C VAL A 91 -6.54 16.39 9.49
N THR A 92 -5.38 16.78 8.99
CA THR A 92 -4.17 15.98 9.03
C THR A 92 -3.58 15.93 10.43
N VAL A 93 -3.00 14.80 10.78
CA VAL A 93 -2.26 14.59 12.02
C VAL A 93 -0.98 13.82 11.73
N LEU A 94 0.03 14.00 12.55
CA LEU A 94 1.35 13.35 12.41
C LEU A 94 2.08 13.74 11.11
N ASP A 95 1.89 14.97 10.62
CA ASP A 95 2.47 15.45 9.35
C ASP A 95 4.00 15.40 9.33
N SER A 96 4.65 15.56 10.49
CA SER A 96 6.11 15.43 10.63
C SER A 96 6.64 14.01 10.35
N PHE A 97 5.76 13.02 10.33
CA PHE A 97 6.06 11.61 10.04
C PHE A 97 5.54 11.16 8.68
N GLU A 98 5.09 12.09 7.85
CA GLU A 98 4.59 11.79 6.51
C GLU A 98 5.66 11.10 5.67
N LEU A 99 5.26 10.07 4.94
CA LEU A 99 6.14 9.43 3.98
C LEU A 99 6.48 10.41 2.86
N ALA A 100 7.69 10.29 2.33
CA ALA A 100 8.05 10.98 1.10
C ALA A 100 7.08 10.61 -0.03
N ASP A 101 6.93 11.52 -0.97
CA ASP A 101 5.99 11.44 -2.08
C ASP A 101 5.96 10.04 -2.74
N TYR A 102 4.77 9.45 -2.84
CA TYR A 102 4.56 8.26 -3.65
C TYR A 102 4.31 8.67 -5.10
N ASP A 103 5.14 8.19 -5.98
CA ASP A 103 4.93 8.35 -7.42
C ASP A 103 3.69 7.54 -7.86
N ILE A 104 2.87 8.10 -8.74
CA ILE A 104 1.89 7.32 -9.50
C ILE A 104 2.62 6.64 -10.65
N LEU A 105 2.58 5.31 -10.67
CA LEU A 105 3.34 4.51 -11.62
C LEU A 105 2.41 3.84 -12.62
N ALA A 106 2.67 4.03 -13.91
CA ALA A 106 2.09 3.23 -14.96
C ALA A 106 2.98 2.01 -15.22
N VAL A 107 2.50 0.82 -14.84
CA VAL A 107 3.22 -0.44 -15.02
C VAL A 107 2.66 -1.19 -16.21
N TYR A 108 3.51 -1.57 -17.16
CA TYR A 108 3.11 -2.31 -18.35
C TYR A 108 4.17 -3.37 -18.74
N PRO A 109 3.79 -4.43 -19.48
CA PRO A 109 4.72 -5.50 -19.88
C PRO A 109 5.91 -4.97 -20.66
N ARG A 110 7.08 -5.57 -20.45
CA ARG A 110 8.32 -5.23 -21.16
C ARG A 110 8.30 -5.80 -22.58
N ASN A 111 7.54 -5.17 -23.47
CA ASN A 111 7.58 -5.49 -24.89
C ASN A 111 8.57 -4.57 -25.61
N GLN A 112 9.11 -5.03 -26.75
CA GLN A 112 10.01 -4.22 -27.57
C GLN A 112 9.36 -2.92 -28.02
N PHE A 113 8.04 -2.95 -28.25
CA PHE A 113 7.26 -1.79 -28.66
C PHE A 113 6.07 -1.59 -27.73
N VAL A 114 5.94 -0.39 -27.18
CA VAL A 114 4.72 0.04 -26.49
C VAL A 114 3.69 0.44 -27.53
N PRO A 115 2.53 -0.23 -27.62
CA PRO A 115 1.50 0.12 -28.57
C PRO A 115 1.10 1.61 -28.45
N ALA A 116 0.80 2.25 -29.58
CA ALA A 116 0.44 3.67 -29.61
C ALA A 116 -0.72 4.00 -28.66
N LYS A 117 -1.74 3.13 -28.59
CA LYS A 117 -2.89 3.27 -27.68
C LYS A 117 -2.48 3.32 -26.20
N VAL A 118 -1.52 2.50 -25.78
CA VAL A 118 -1.02 2.49 -24.40
C VAL A 118 -0.27 3.78 -24.10
N ARG A 119 0.57 4.24 -25.01
CA ARG A 119 1.30 5.51 -24.90
C ARG A 119 0.36 6.71 -24.85
N MET A 120 -0.65 6.74 -25.71
CA MET A 120 -1.67 7.80 -25.72
C MET A 120 -2.45 7.83 -24.41
N PHE A 121 -2.83 6.66 -23.88
CA PHE A 121 -3.54 6.56 -22.60
C PHE A 121 -2.68 7.06 -21.44
N ILE A 122 -1.41 6.66 -21.35
CA ILE A 122 -0.48 7.15 -20.32
C ILE A 122 -0.31 8.66 -20.41
N ASN A 123 -0.13 9.20 -21.63
CA ASN A 123 0.01 10.65 -21.82
C ASN A 123 -1.28 11.40 -21.44
N HIS A 124 -2.44 10.84 -21.73
CA HIS A 124 -3.72 11.43 -21.33
C HIS A 124 -3.87 11.46 -19.81
N LEU A 125 -3.60 10.35 -19.12
CA LEU A 125 -3.60 10.31 -17.66
C LEU A 125 -2.63 11.32 -17.06
N LYS A 126 -1.41 11.39 -17.60
CA LYS A 126 -0.42 12.37 -17.16
C LYS A 126 -0.94 13.79 -17.28
N ALA A 127 -1.52 14.14 -18.42
CA ALA A 127 -2.07 15.48 -18.64
C ALA A 127 -3.22 15.81 -17.67
N ILE A 128 -4.07 14.83 -17.31
CA ILE A 128 -5.13 15.01 -16.32
C ILE A 128 -4.53 15.25 -14.93
N TYR A 129 -3.62 14.40 -14.49
CA TYR A 129 -3.03 14.52 -13.16
C TYR A 129 -2.17 15.78 -13.01
N ASP A 130 -1.43 16.19 -14.05
CA ASP A 130 -0.62 17.42 -14.02
C ASP A 130 -1.48 18.71 -13.86
N GLN A 131 -2.79 18.64 -14.12
CA GLN A 131 -3.72 19.77 -14.00
C GLN A 131 -4.38 19.86 -12.62
N GLN A 132 -4.28 18.86 -11.78
CA GLN A 132 -4.98 18.84 -10.48
C GLN A 132 -4.35 19.81 -9.47
N PRO A 133 -5.20 20.58 -8.72
CA PRO A 133 -4.71 21.62 -7.81
C PRO A 133 -3.81 21.10 -6.67
N TYR A 134 -4.06 19.90 -6.18
CA TYR A 134 -3.31 19.31 -5.06
C TYR A 134 -1.89 18.85 -5.42
N TRP A 135 -1.57 18.77 -6.72
CA TRP A 135 -0.21 18.51 -7.19
C TRP A 135 0.64 19.78 -7.32
N ARG A 136 0.04 20.98 -7.17
CA ARG A 136 0.73 22.26 -7.41
C ARG A 136 1.85 22.56 -6.43
N THR A 137 1.73 22.07 -5.20
CA THR A 137 2.77 22.29 -4.16
C THR A 137 3.90 21.26 -4.25
N LYS A 138 3.59 20.03 -4.67
CA LYS A 138 4.55 18.97 -4.96
C LYS A 138 3.92 18.02 -6.00
N PRO A 139 4.13 18.28 -7.31
CA PRO A 139 3.57 17.40 -8.33
C PRO A 139 4.15 15.99 -8.16
N PRO A 140 3.32 14.94 -8.14
CA PRO A 140 3.83 13.59 -8.14
C PRO A 140 4.58 13.36 -9.45
N HIS A 141 5.71 12.72 -9.36
CA HIS A 141 6.42 12.29 -10.55
C HIS A 141 5.71 11.07 -11.15
N ILE A 142 4.93 11.28 -12.21
CA ILE A 142 4.36 10.16 -12.98
C ILE A 142 5.51 9.56 -13.78
N LYS A 143 5.99 8.40 -13.31
CA LYS A 143 7.01 7.63 -14.01
C LYS A 143 6.37 6.45 -14.71
N ALA A 144 6.56 6.34 -16.02
CA ALA A 144 6.26 5.11 -16.74
C ALA A 144 7.39 4.11 -16.46
N VAL A 145 7.13 3.11 -15.64
CA VAL A 145 8.10 2.07 -15.32
C VAL A 145 7.76 0.82 -16.11
N ARG A 146 8.72 0.33 -16.89
CA ARG A 146 8.59 -0.99 -17.51
C ARG A 146 8.54 -2.05 -16.42
N ALA A 147 7.60 -2.99 -16.52
CA ALA A 147 7.50 -4.08 -15.55
C ALA A 147 8.84 -4.82 -15.47
N ILE A 148 9.36 -4.88 -14.26
CA ILE A 148 10.48 -5.77 -13.95
C ILE A 148 9.85 -7.17 -13.95
N GLU A 149 10.31 -8.04 -14.84
CA GLU A 149 10.00 -9.47 -14.74
C GLU A 149 10.51 -9.93 -13.37
N ARG A 150 9.62 -10.11 -12.43
CA ARG A 150 9.91 -10.92 -11.25
C ARG A 150 10.26 -12.31 -11.80
N ASN A 151 11.49 -12.73 -11.60
CA ASN A 151 11.97 -14.03 -11.99
C ASN A 151 10.99 -15.12 -11.53
N ALA A 152 10.12 -15.54 -12.43
CA ALA A 152 9.32 -16.77 -12.30
C ALA A 152 10.20 -18.02 -12.36
N ARG A 153 11.53 -17.87 -12.29
CA ARG A 153 12.51 -18.97 -12.42
C ARG A 153 12.89 -19.62 -11.09
N GLU A 154 12.43 -19.16 -9.95
CA GLU A 154 12.76 -19.80 -8.67
C GLU A 154 11.73 -20.84 -8.19
N GLY A 155 10.65 -21.08 -8.92
CA GLY A 155 9.56 -22.00 -8.51
C GLY A 155 9.47 -23.33 -9.28
N ASN A 156 10.31 -23.59 -10.26
CA ASN A 156 10.20 -24.82 -11.05
C ASN A 156 11.53 -25.55 -11.21
N LYS A 157 12.14 -25.97 -10.10
CA LYS A 157 13.09 -27.09 -10.16
C LYS A 157 12.24 -28.38 -10.12
N PRO A 158 12.26 -29.20 -11.18
CA PRO A 158 11.65 -30.53 -11.10
C PRO A 158 12.40 -31.32 -10.04
N SER A 159 11.67 -31.82 -9.05
CA SER A 159 12.18 -32.78 -8.08
C SER A 159 12.79 -33.96 -8.84
N GLY A 160 14.09 -34.14 -8.70
CA GLY A 160 14.83 -35.20 -9.32
C GLY A 160 14.21 -36.56 -8.95
N ARG A 161 13.78 -37.28 -9.98
CA ARG A 161 13.43 -38.70 -9.87
C ARG A 161 14.62 -39.44 -9.26
N GLY A 162 14.39 -40.02 -8.08
CA GLY A 162 15.28 -40.99 -7.50
C GLY A 162 15.44 -42.16 -8.47
N LYS A 163 16.66 -42.39 -8.89
CA LYS A 163 17.03 -43.61 -9.59
C LYS A 163 16.93 -44.76 -8.59
N HIS A 164 15.99 -45.65 -8.82
CA HIS A 164 16.10 -47.02 -8.33
C HIS A 164 17.33 -47.62 -8.98
N SER A 165 18.32 -47.98 -8.18
CA SER A 165 19.36 -48.94 -8.55
C SER A 165 18.95 -50.29 -7.93
N ASP A 166 18.46 -51.15 -8.80
CA ASP A 166 18.47 -52.59 -8.58
C ASP A 166 19.92 -53.05 -8.43
N ALA A 167 20.20 -53.68 -7.31
CA ALA A 167 21.35 -54.56 -7.19
C ALA A 167 20.87 -55.80 -6.48
N ALA A 168 20.65 -56.81 -7.29
CA ALA A 168 20.46 -58.17 -6.89
C ALA A 168 21.74 -58.80 -6.33
N THR A 169 21.52 -59.93 -5.68
CA THR A 169 22.43 -61.03 -5.39
C THR A 169 23.04 -61.10 -4.00
N GLY A 170 22.75 -62.25 -3.41
CA GLY A 170 23.60 -62.86 -2.41
C GLY A 170 22.84 -63.84 -1.50
N ARG A 171 22.66 -65.08 -1.96
CA ARG A 171 22.27 -66.28 -1.18
C ARG A 171 23.23 -66.51 -0.04
N ASP A 172 22.74 -67.09 1.07
CA ASP A 172 23.23 -68.33 1.71
C ASP A 172 22.34 -68.59 2.93
N ILE A 173 21.65 -69.66 3.00
CA ILE A 173 21.63 -71.05 3.34
C ILE A 173 22.28 -71.35 4.72
N SER A 174 21.35 -71.62 5.65
CA SER A 174 21.29 -72.74 6.65
C SER A 174 22.40 -72.92 7.71
N PRO A 175 22.16 -73.69 8.76
CA PRO A 175 21.00 -74.55 9.11
C PRO A 175 20.12 -74.07 10.27
#